data_00bfd92962cbc5914aaa658ce2bde71c
#
_entry.id   00bfd92962cbc5914aaa658ce2bde71c
#
_cell.length_a   1.000
_cell.length_b   1.000
_cell.length_c   1.000
_cell.angle_alpha   90.00
_cell.angle_beta   90.00
_cell.angle_gamma   90.00
#
_symmetry.space_group_name_H-M   'P 1'
#
loop_
_entity.id
_entity.type
_entity.pdbx_description
1 polymer ?
#
loop_
_entity_poly.entity_id
_entity_poly.type
_entity_poly.pdbx_seq_one_letter_code
_entity_poly.pdbx_strand_id
1 'polypeptide(L)'
;MSNKTKTVKDFLGKDLNFECMGCGIANGDLEIPAGIIYKGIHVILAIDPEIPLPGFLILSTKRHVRSFSECTKEEREEISEILYYSEKALKDLNIVQNVTLIQEEKSSHFHIWIYPNYIWLQKKFGEGIDGIKPAFEYVKENVKKNKKIIKRILDTADNIKEYFEEIFVD
;
A
#
# COMPACT_ATOMS: atom_id res chain seq x y z
N MET A 1 -28.38 -3.03 4.05
CA MET A 1 -27.52 -4.16 4.49
C MET A 1 -26.62 -3.63 5.56
N SER A 2 -26.65 -4.18 6.78
CA SER A 2 -25.80 -3.75 7.89
C SER A 2 -24.34 -4.05 7.51
N ASN A 3 -23.53 -3.00 7.25
CA ASN A 3 -22.11 -3.15 7.07
C ASN A 3 -21.52 -3.65 8.39
N LYS A 4 -21.01 -4.86 8.39
CA LYS A 4 -20.41 -5.46 9.57
C LYS A 4 -19.02 -4.84 9.77
N THR A 5 -18.78 -4.20 10.89
CA THR A 5 -17.44 -3.74 11.29
C THR A 5 -16.46 -4.91 11.24
N LYS A 6 -15.35 -4.73 10.54
CA LYS A 6 -14.24 -5.69 10.46
C LYS A 6 -13.14 -5.24 11.41
N THR A 7 -12.43 -6.20 11.97
CA THR A 7 -11.24 -5.95 12.79
C THR A 7 -10.07 -6.71 12.19
N VAL A 8 -8.98 -6.01 11.91
CA VAL A 8 -7.68 -6.60 11.53
C VAL A 8 -6.58 -6.03 12.41
N LYS A 9 -5.48 -6.72 12.53
CA LYS A 9 -4.28 -6.18 13.21
C LYS A 9 -3.32 -5.63 12.20
N ASP A 10 -2.87 -4.40 12.43
CA ASP A 10 -1.74 -3.88 11.67
C ASP A 10 -0.42 -4.61 12.03
N PHE A 11 0.63 -4.31 11.30
CA PHE A 11 1.93 -4.95 11.54
C PHE A 11 2.62 -4.49 12.84
N LEU A 12 2.12 -3.43 13.49
CA LEU A 12 2.55 -3.01 14.84
C LEU A 12 1.75 -3.74 15.95
N GLY A 13 0.65 -4.43 15.58
CA GLY A 13 -0.21 -5.18 16.50
C GLY A 13 -1.42 -4.39 17.02
N LYS A 14 -1.65 -3.16 16.53
CA LYS A 14 -2.83 -2.35 16.85
C LYS A 14 -4.05 -2.89 16.09
N ASP A 15 -5.20 -2.96 16.76
CA ASP A 15 -6.46 -3.32 16.12
C ASP A 15 -6.99 -2.16 15.27
N LEU A 16 -7.25 -2.44 14.00
CA LEU A 16 -7.89 -1.55 13.06
C LEU A 16 -9.35 -1.99 12.90
N ASN A 17 -10.29 -1.13 13.28
CA ASN A 17 -11.73 -1.38 13.20
C ASN A 17 -12.35 -0.51 12.12
N PHE A 18 -12.99 -1.10 11.12
CA PHE A 18 -13.54 -0.37 9.98
C PHE A 18 -14.70 -1.11 9.32
N GLU A 19 -15.56 -0.41 8.64
CA GLU A 19 -16.51 -0.98 7.67
C GLU A 19 -15.87 -1.11 6.29
N CYS A 20 -15.15 -0.05 5.88
CA CYS A 20 -14.34 0.01 4.66
C CYS A 20 -13.00 0.66 4.99
N MET A 21 -11.90 -0.08 4.85
CA MET A 21 -10.55 0.41 5.18
C MET A 21 -10.18 1.63 4.32
N GLY A 22 -10.41 1.56 3.00
CA GLY A 22 -10.09 2.67 2.10
C GLY A 22 -10.83 3.95 2.45
N CYS A 23 -12.14 3.87 2.76
CA CYS A 23 -12.91 5.03 3.22
C CYS A 23 -12.37 5.57 4.55
N GLY A 24 -12.09 4.69 5.52
CA GLY A 24 -11.60 5.10 6.84
C GLY A 24 -10.26 5.83 6.75
N ILE A 25 -9.33 5.36 5.91
CA ILE A 25 -8.05 6.02 5.68
C ILE A 25 -8.25 7.36 4.96
N ALA A 26 -9.06 7.38 3.88
CA ALA A 26 -9.30 8.58 3.08
C ALA A 26 -9.93 9.72 3.89
N ASN A 27 -10.86 9.39 4.78
CA ASN A 27 -11.55 10.35 5.66
C ASN A 27 -10.73 10.76 6.88
N GLY A 28 -9.67 10.02 7.23
CA GLY A 28 -8.89 10.23 8.45
C GLY A 28 -9.49 9.56 9.69
N ASP A 29 -10.49 8.69 9.54
CA ASP A 29 -11.14 7.95 10.63
C ASP A 29 -10.31 6.74 11.07
N LEU A 30 -9.38 6.29 10.23
CA LEU A 30 -8.52 5.14 10.45
C LEU A 30 -7.05 5.53 10.34
N GLU A 31 -6.36 5.53 11.49
CA GLU A 31 -4.91 5.71 11.54
C GLU A 31 -4.19 4.41 11.22
N ILE A 32 -3.26 4.45 10.27
CA ILE A 32 -2.42 3.33 9.86
C ILE A 32 -0.94 3.60 10.19
N PRO A 33 -0.10 2.55 10.30
CA PRO A 33 1.33 2.73 10.49
C PRO A 33 1.96 3.62 9.41
N ALA A 34 2.88 4.49 9.78
CA ALA A 34 3.51 5.51 8.93
C ALA A 34 2.55 6.56 8.32
N GLY A 35 1.24 6.43 8.48
CA GLY A 35 0.27 7.37 7.94
C GLY A 35 0.15 7.33 6.42
N ILE A 36 -0.35 8.42 5.85
CA ILE A 36 -0.50 8.61 4.41
C ILE A 36 0.82 9.16 3.85
N ILE A 37 1.34 8.55 2.79
CA ILE A 37 2.53 9.00 2.06
C ILE A 37 2.19 10.18 1.16
N TYR A 38 1.11 10.06 0.39
CA TYR A 38 0.64 11.12 -0.50
C TYR A 38 -0.88 11.21 -0.45
N LYS A 39 -1.39 12.44 -0.31
CA LYS A 39 -2.83 12.74 -0.30
C LYS A 39 -3.16 13.69 -1.44
N GLY A 40 -3.50 13.12 -2.59
CA GLY A 40 -3.90 13.87 -3.76
C GLY A 40 -5.33 14.39 -3.71
N ILE A 41 -5.85 14.84 -4.83
CA ILE A 41 -7.24 15.32 -4.96
C ILE A 41 -8.20 14.13 -4.89
N HIS A 42 -7.93 13.08 -5.66
CA HIS A 42 -8.81 11.93 -5.86
C HIS A 42 -8.29 10.64 -5.26
N VAL A 43 -6.98 10.54 -4.97
CA VAL A 43 -6.33 9.32 -4.49
C VAL A 43 -5.55 9.53 -3.22
N ILE A 44 -5.22 8.43 -2.56
CA ILE A 44 -4.27 8.35 -1.46
C ILE A 44 -3.26 7.25 -1.74
N LEU A 45 -2.00 7.49 -1.35
CA LEU A 45 -0.94 6.50 -1.33
C LEU A 45 -0.49 6.28 0.11
N ALA A 46 -0.41 5.03 0.53
CA ALA A 46 0.04 4.62 1.85
C ALA A 46 0.85 3.34 1.77
N ILE A 47 1.52 2.94 2.86
CA ILE A 47 2.05 1.58 2.96
C ILE A 47 0.93 0.61 3.33
N ASP A 48 1.10 -0.68 2.99
CA ASP A 48 0.18 -1.71 3.44
C ASP A 48 0.21 -1.82 4.98
N PRO A 49 -0.93 -1.67 5.68
CA PRO A 49 -0.93 -1.68 7.13
C PRO A 49 -0.78 -3.08 7.74
N GLU A 50 -1.05 -4.14 6.97
CA GLU A 50 -1.05 -5.52 7.48
C GLU A 50 0.22 -6.29 7.14
N ILE A 51 0.84 -5.99 5.98
CA ILE A 51 1.99 -6.73 5.45
C ILE A 51 3.29 -5.99 5.78
N PRO A 52 4.12 -6.50 6.70
CA PRO A 52 5.35 -5.84 7.13
C PRO A 52 6.48 -5.99 6.10
N LEU A 53 6.37 -5.29 4.98
CA LEU A 53 7.34 -5.32 3.89
C LEU A 53 7.74 -3.88 3.49
N PRO A 54 9.04 -3.49 3.55
CA PRO A 54 9.45 -2.14 3.19
C PRO A 54 9.07 -1.79 1.75
N GLY A 55 8.49 -0.62 1.54
CA GLY A 55 8.09 -0.14 0.20
C GLY A 55 6.87 -0.86 -0.41
N PHE A 56 6.13 -1.66 0.37
CA PHE A 56 4.86 -2.19 -0.11
C PHE A 56 3.80 -1.12 0.00
N LEU A 57 3.39 -0.58 -1.14
CA LEU A 57 2.48 0.55 -1.24
C LEU A 57 1.09 0.12 -1.69
N ILE A 58 0.10 0.88 -1.21
CA ILE A 58 -1.29 0.77 -1.65
C ILE A 58 -1.73 2.14 -2.16
N LEU A 59 -2.16 2.19 -3.42
CA LEU A 59 -2.82 3.33 -4.03
C LEU A 59 -4.32 3.07 -4.06
N SER A 60 -5.13 3.95 -3.49
CA SER A 60 -6.58 3.83 -3.49
C SER A 60 -7.27 5.15 -3.83
N THR A 61 -8.47 5.07 -4.37
CA THR A 61 -9.33 6.25 -4.57
C THR A 61 -9.86 6.76 -3.23
N LYS A 62 -10.09 8.08 -3.12
CA LYS A 62 -10.80 8.65 -1.96
C LYS A 62 -12.29 8.32 -2.01
N ARG A 63 -12.87 8.39 -3.21
CA ARG A 63 -14.26 8.02 -3.44
C ARG A 63 -14.41 6.49 -3.37
N HIS A 64 -15.46 6.04 -2.72
CA HIS A 64 -15.76 4.61 -2.64
C HIS A 64 -16.25 4.09 -3.99
N VAL A 65 -15.36 3.47 -4.73
CA VAL A 65 -15.65 2.70 -5.95
C VAL A 65 -15.10 1.29 -5.81
N ARG A 66 -15.60 0.35 -6.58
CA ARG A 66 -15.24 -1.07 -6.47
C ARG A 66 -14.28 -1.52 -7.57
N SER A 67 -14.41 -0.94 -8.75
CA SER A 67 -13.61 -1.31 -9.91
C SER A 67 -13.01 -0.08 -10.61
N PHE A 68 -11.96 -0.31 -11.39
CA PHE A 68 -11.34 0.72 -12.21
C PHE A 68 -12.31 1.33 -13.23
N SER A 69 -13.27 0.55 -13.70
CA SER A 69 -14.29 1.01 -14.65
C SER A 69 -15.26 2.05 -14.08
N GLU A 70 -15.35 2.16 -12.76
CA GLU A 70 -16.15 3.16 -12.05
C GLU A 70 -15.41 4.48 -11.80
N CYS A 71 -14.10 4.51 -12.06
CA CYS A 71 -13.27 5.70 -11.88
C CYS A 71 -13.59 6.76 -12.94
N THR A 72 -13.66 8.02 -12.51
CA THR A 72 -13.76 9.16 -13.42
C THR A 72 -12.49 9.33 -14.24
N LYS A 73 -12.50 10.23 -15.21
CA LYS A 73 -11.31 10.54 -16.01
C LYS A 73 -10.21 11.11 -15.13
N GLU A 74 -10.55 12.05 -14.27
CA GLU A 74 -9.63 12.73 -13.36
C GLU A 74 -9.01 11.75 -12.34
N GLU A 75 -9.80 10.83 -11.80
CA GLU A 75 -9.30 9.76 -10.95
C GLU A 75 -8.30 8.86 -11.68
N ARG A 76 -8.59 8.48 -12.93
CA ARG A 76 -7.68 7.64 -13.72
C ARG A 76 -6.37 8.36 -14.08
N GLU A 77 -6.44 9.64 -14.39
CA GLU A 77 -5.26 10.47 -14.67
C GLU A 77 -4.36 10.54 -13.43
N GLU A 78 -4.93 10.82 -12.26
CA GLU A 78 -4.18 10.89 -11.02
C GLU A 78 -3.64 9.51 -10.58
N ILE A 79 -4.41 8.43 -10.75
CA ILE A 79 -3.94 7.06 -10.52
C ILE A 79 -2.70 6.78 -11.37
N SER A 80 -2.73 7.11 -12.66
CA SER A 80 -1.61 6.87 -13.58
C SER A 80 -0.36 7.63 -13.16
N GLU A 81 -0.51 8.88 -12.77
CA GLU A 81 0.59 9.74 -12.31
C GLU A 81 1.22 9.20 -11.02
N ILE A 82 0.38 8.88 -10.04
CA ILE A 82 0.89 8.39 -8.76
C ILE A 82 1.49 6.98 -8.86
N LEU A 83 0.99 6.12 -9.74
CA LEU A 83 1.65 4.84 -10.03
C LEU A 83 3.05 5.05 -10.61
N TYR A 84 3.20 5.96 -11.57
CA TYR A 84 4.49 6.28 -12.17
C TYR A 84 5.50 6.74 -11.11
N TYR A 85 5.14 7.71 -10.27
CA TYR A 85 6.04 8.21 -9.23
C TYR A 85 6.28 7.22 -8.10
N SER A 86 5.33 6.34 -7.79
CA SER A 86 5.51 5.27 -6.81
C SER A 86 6.59 4.27 -7.27
N GLU A 87 6.52 3.80 -8.52
CA GLU A 87 7.56 2.94 -9.08
C GLU A 87 8.91 3.66 -9.14
N LYS A 88 8.91 4.91 -9.57
CA LYS A 88 10.12 5.72 -9.68
C LYS A 88 10.78 5.91 -8.31
N ALA A 89 10.02 6.27 -7.29
CA ALA A 89 10.52 6.42 -5.91
C ALA A 89 11.18 5.12 -5.41
N LEU A 90 10.52 3.97 -5.59
CA LEU A 90 11.07 2.68 -5.16
C LEU A 90 12.40 2.34 -5.84
N LYS A 91 12.58 2.74 -7.10
CA LYS A 91 13.83 2.54 -7.87
C LYS A 91 14.91 3.56 -7.51
N ASP A 92 14.58 4.84 -7.51
CA ASP A 92 15.52 5.94 -7.23
C ASP A 92 16.08 5.88 -5.80
N LEU A 93 15.25 5.49 -4.83
CA LEU A 93 15.65 5.25 -3.44
C LEU A 93 16.32 3.88 -3.22
N ASN A 94 16.57 3.12 -4.29
CA ASN A 94 17.20 1.79 -4.25
C ASN A 94 16.50 0.79 -3.30
N ILE A 95 15.17 0.88 -3.17
CA ILE A 95 14.41 -0.05 -2.35
C ILE A 95 14.27 -1.38 -3.09
N VAL A 96 13.76 -1.35 -4.32
CA VAL A 96 13.71 -2.48 -5.26
C VAL A 96 13.88 -1.99 -6.70
N GLN A 97 14.24 -2.89 -7.61
CA GLN A 97 14.37 -2.58 -9.03
C GLN A 97 13.09 -2.86 -9.82
N ASN A 98 12.24 -3.74 -9.31
CA ASN A 98 11.02 -4.17 -9.99
C ASN A 98 9.86 -4.23 -9.00
N VAL A 99 8.67 -3.95 -9.51
CA VAL A 99 7.41 -4.07 -8.77
C VAL A 99 6.42 -4.95 -9.53
N THR A 100 5.41 -5.44 -8.84
CA THR A 100 4.22 -6.06 -9.44
C THR A 100 3.01 -5.23 -9.04
N LEU A 101 2.25 -4.77 -10.03
CA LEU A 101 0.99 -4.08 -9.79
C LEU A 101 -0.14 -5.10 -9.73
N ILE A 102 -0.94 -5.06 -8.67
CA ILE A 102 -2.02 -6.02 -8.45
C ILE A 102 -3.30 -5.25 -8.13
N GLN A 103 -4.34 -5.52 -8.88
CA GLN A 103 -5.68 -5.03 -8.62
C GLN A 103 -6.66 -6.21 -8.63
N GLU A 104 -7.47 -6.33 -7.57
CA GLU A 104 -8.49 -7.35 -7.46
C GLU A 104 -9.84 -6.72 -7.04
N GLU A 105 -10.92 -7.10 -7.71
CA GLU A 105 -12.27 -6.62 -7.39
C GLU A 105 -12.93 -7.35 -6.19
N LYS A 106 -12.18 -8.20 -5.49
CA LYS A 106 -12.63 -8.83 -4.23
C LYS A 106 -12.83 -7.81 -3.11
N SER A 107 -12.06 -6.73 -3.14
CA SER A 107 -12.20 -5.65 -2.19
C SER A 107 -13.48 -4.87 -2.43
N SER A 108 -14.06 -4.35 -1.35
CA SER A 108 -15.21 -3.44 -1.44
C SER A 108 -14.81 -2.03 -1.84
N HIS A 109 -13.51 -1.72 -1.91
CA HIS A 109 -12.96 -0.42 -2.26
C HIS A 109 -11.80 -0.61 -3.23
N PHE A 110 -11.80 0.14 -4.33
CA PHE A 110 -10.77 0.07 -5.36
C PHE A 110 -9.42 0.46 -4.79
N HIS A 111 -8.44 -0.41 -5.00
CA HIS A 111 -7.05 -0.12 -4.72
C HIS A 111 -6.12 -0.92 -5.64
N ILE A 112 -4.91 -0.45 -5.77
CA ILE A 112 -3.82 -1.12 -6.48
C ILE A 112 -2.70 -1.35 -5.48
N TRP A 113 -2.26 -2.59 -5.35
CA TRP A 113 -1.03 -2.94 -4.64
C TRP A 113 0.17 -2.71 -5.54
N ILE A 114 1.16 -1.99 -5.05
CA ILE A 114 2.46 -1.80 -5.68
C ILE A 114 3.44 -2.65 -4.88
N TYR A 115 3.51 -3.93 -5.27
CA TYR A 115 4.27 -4.94 -4.54
C TYR A 115 5.76 -4.88 -4.91
N PRO A 116 6.67 -4.67 -3.93
CA PRO A 116 8.10 -4.64 -4.17
C PRO A 116 8.66 -6.06 -4.38
N ASN A 117 9.22 -6.32 -5.55
CA ASN A 117 9.78 -7.62 -5.90
C ASN A 117 11.18 -7.81 -5.31
N TYR A 118 11.25 -8.20 -4.04
CA TYR A 118 12.51 -8.53 -3.39
C TYR A 118 13.09 -9.86 -3.91
N ILE A 119 14.33 -9.84 -4.38
CA ILE A 119 15.02 -11.02 -4.93
C ILE A 119 15.03 -12.19 -3.94
N TRP A 120 15.19 -11.93 -2.63
CA TRP A 120 15.19 -12.99 -1.63
C TRP A 120 13.82 -13.67 -1.46
N LEU A 121 12.71 -12.92 -1.62
CA LEU A 121 11.35 -13.49 -1.63
C LEU A 121 11.11 -14.31 -2.90
N GLN A 122 11.51 -13.78 -4.06
CA GLN A 122 11.39 -14.49 -5.33
C GLN A 122 12.18 -15.79 -5.34
N LYS A 123 13.41 -15.80 -4.79
CA LYS A 123 14.20 -17.04 -4.64
C LYS A 123 13.55 -18.07 -3.73
N LYS A 124 12.77 -17.62 -2.73
CA LYS A 124 12.14 -18.52 -1.76
C LYS A 124 10.77 -19.03 -2.20
N PHE A 125 9.98 -18.21 -2.86
CA PHE A 125 8.57 -18.49 -3.14
C PHE A 125 8.23 -18.54 -4.64
N GLY A 126 9.19 -18.22 -5.52
CA GLY A 126 8.98 -18.09 -6.97
C GLY A 126 8.71 -16.66 -7.40
N GLU A 127 8.79 -16.44 -8.69
CA GLU A 127 8.52 -15.16 -9.33
C GLU A 127 7.04 -15.01 -9.68
N GLY A 128 6.61 -13.76 -9.90
CA GLY A 128 5.25 -13.43 -10.34
C GLY A 128 4.20 -13.62 -9.24
N ILE A 129 2.94 -13.65 -9.67
CA ILE A 129 1.77 -13.63 -8.78
C ILE A 129 1.72 -14.87 -7.87
N ASP A 130 2.12 -16.02 -8.36
CA ASP A 130 2.07 -17.27 -7.59
C ASP A 130 2.98 -17.25 -6.35
N GLY A 131 4.09 -16.52 -6.43
CA GLY A 131 5.02 -16.36 -5.31
C GLY A 131 4.56 -15.33 -4.26
N ILE A 132 3.67 -14.41 -4.62
CA ILE A 132 3.30 -13.26 -3.75
C ILE A 132 2.48 -13.70 -2.55
N LYS A 133 1.46 -14.54 -2.73
CA LYS A 133 0.61 -14.97 -1.63
C LYS A 133 1.38 -15.73 -0.53
N PRO A 134 2.19 -16.76 -0.83
CA PRO A 134 3.03 -17.39 0.18
C PRO A 134 4.08 -16.44 0.78
N ALA A 135 4.56 -15.45 0.04
CA ALA A 135 5.43 -14.41 0.59
C ALA A 135 4.72 -13.56 1.64
N PHE A 136 3.45 -13.18 1.43
CA PHE A 136 2.65 -12.45 2.42
C PHE A 136 2.52 -13.21 3.74
N GLU A 137 2.13 -14.49 3.68
CA GLU A 137 2.00 -15.32 4.88
C GLU A 137 3.35 -15.40 5.63
N TYR A 138 4.43 -15.62 4.90
CA TYR A 138 5.76 -15.70 5.49
C TYR A 138 6.18 -14.40 6.20
N VAL A 139 5.98 -13.22 5.56
CA VAL A 139 6.39 -11.96 6.19
C VAL A 139 5.50 -11.60 7.37
N LYS A 140 4.20 -11.90 7.33
CA LYS A 140 3.30 -11.76 8.48
C LYS A 140 3.76 -12.56 9.69
N GLU A 141 4.19 -13.79 9.48
CA GLU A 141 4.59 -14.68 10.59
C GLU A 141 5.98 -14.36 11.13
N ASN A 142 6.94 -14.09 10.24
CA ASN A 142 8.36 -14.05 10.58
C ASN A 142 8.92 -12.64 10.75
N VAL A 143 8.34 -11.65 10.10
CA VAL A 143 8.86 -10.27 10.08
C VAL A 143 8.21 -9.38 11.13
N LYS A 144 6.94 -9.58 11.42
CA LYS A 144 6.14 -8.76 12.36
C LYS A 144 6.77 -8.57 13.74
N LYS A 145 7.61 -9.50 14.21
CA LYS A 145 8.30 -9.43 15.52
C LYS A 145 9.69 -8.81 15.44
N ASN A 146 10.18 -8.51 14.26
CA ASN A 146 11.55 -8.02 14.05
C ASN A 146 11.59 -6.49 14.10
N LYS A 147 11.98 -5.92 15.23
CA LYS A 147 12.07 -4.47 15.43
C LYS A 147 12.94 -3.74 14.39
N LYS A 148 14.02 -4.37 13.90
CA LYS A 148 14.89 -3.77 12.88
C LYS A 148 14.18 -3.64 11.53
N ILE A 149 13.39 -4.66 11.17
CA ILE A 149 12.62 -4.62 9.91
C ILE A 149 11.46 -3.64 10.03
N ILE A 150 10.76 -3.61 11.18
CA ILE A 150 9.71 -2.61 11.43
C ILE A 150 10.28 -1.20 11.30
N LYS A 151 11.42 -0.92 11.94
CA LYS A 151 12.07 0.40 11.77
C LYS A 151 12.36 0.69 10.30
N ARG A 152 12.93 -0.28 9.56
CA ARG A 152 13.21 -0.11 8.12
C ARG A 152 11.94 0.18 7.30
N ILE A 153 10.80 -0.43 7.64
CA ILE A 153 9.52 -0.16 6.96
C ILE A 153 9.13 1.31 7.16
N LEU A 154 9.19 1.80 8.40
CA LEU A 154 8.85 3.17 8.72
C LEU A 154 9.80 4.17 8.08
N ASP A 155 11.12 3.95 8.22
CA ASP A 155 12.15 4.79 7.57
C ASP A 155 11.97 4.82 6.03
N THR A 156 11.60 3.68 5.43
CA THR A 156 11.33 3.61 3.98
C THR A 156 10.09 4.42 3.61
N ALA A 157 9.04 4.37 4.42
CA ALA A 157 7.83 5.15 4.20
C ALA A 157 8.10 6.66 4.29
N ASP A 158 8.89 7.09 5.28
CA ASP A 158 9.30 8.48 5.44
C ASP A 158 10.11 8.97 4.22
N ASN A 159 11.09 8.19 3.75
CA ASN A 159 11.88 8.53 2.56
C ASN A 159 11.01 8.65 1.30
N ILE A 160 10.02 7.76 1.12
CA ILE A 160 9.10 7.85 -0.02
C ILE A 160 8.22 9.09 0.11
N LYS A 161 7.78 9.43 1.32
CA LYS A 161 6.99 10.64 1.57
C LYS A 161 7.78 11.89 1.24
N GLU A 162 9.03 12.02 1.69
CA GLU A 162 9.93 13.12 1.34
C GLU A 162 10.11 13.21 -0.19
N TYR A 163 10.31 12.08 -0.87
CA TYR A 163 10.39 12.02 -2.33
C TYR A 163 9.15 12.60 -3.02
N PHE A 164 7.95 12.29 -2.52
CA PHE A 164 6.71 12.84 -3.06
C PHE A 164 6.54 14.33 -2.73
N GLU A 165 6.94 14.77 -1.55
CA GLU A 165 6.94 16.18 -1.16
C GLU A 165 7.85 17.02 -2.06
N GLU A 166 9.00 16.51 -2.50
CA GLU A 166 9.89 17.19 -3.44
C GLU A 166 9.31 17.34 -4.85
N ILE A 167 8.49 16.38 -5.30
CA ILE A 167 7.91 16.37 -6.65
C ILE A 167 6.61 17.17 -6.71
N PHE A 168 5.78 17.06 -5.70
CA PHE A 168 4.46 17.69 -5.63
C PHE A 168 4.48 18.90 -4.69
N VAL A 169 5.49 19.75 -4.81
CA VAL A 169 5.53 21.05 -4.12
C VAL A 169 4.42 21.93 -4.67
N ASP A 170 3.47 22.35 -3.83
CA ASP A 170 2.42 23.32 -4.13
C ASP A 170 2.99 24.73 -4.41
#